data_6912e7c5c9d1ed13534a2efa749c73dd
#
_entry.id   6912e7c5c9d1ed13534a2efa749c73dd
#
_cell.length_a   1.000
_cell.length_b   1.000
_cell.length_c   1.000
_cell.angle_alpha   90.00
_cell.angle_beta   90.00
_cell.angle_gamma   90.00
#
_symmetry.space_group_name_H-M   'P 1'
#
loop_
_entity.id
_entity.type
_entity.pdbx_description
1 polymer ?
#
loop_
_entity_poly.entity_id
_entity_poly.type
_entity_poly.pdbx_seq_one_letter_code
_entity_poly.pdbx_strand_id
1 'polypeptide(L)'
;MRRAFLAASAAAALVTSGGGVALAVGPDDRIGVSGTDLAPDEIGRSANVEHLANIAPSGALTATGTDIAFQDDKAFVGNYNGFSIVDIKDPAKPKTIVQVSCPGSQNDISVSGNLLYLSTDSSRSDDSCASTSQSATIKESWEGIKIFDISDLTAPRYIKSVETACGSHTHTLVPGTGSKKKNDYLYVSSYSPRDTYPDCQTPHDLISIVKVPKKAPTSAEVIATPNLFPDGGNPGGEGPTPIARRSATTGCHDITALPSRNLAAGACMGDGILMDIKNPEKPKVIERVRDDENFAFWHSATFNADATKVIFTDELGGGGAATCNAETGPNRGANAIYDLSRRGDLTFRSYFKIDRHQTDEENCVAHNGSIIPVKGKDIMVQSWYMGGTSVWDFTDSDNPKELGYFERGPAAGNDGGGTWSSYYYNGHIYSSDLGKGFDVLKFVDPMTKKADKLDLGELNVQSQPRYKVR
;
A
#
# COMPACT_ATOMS: atom_id res chain seq x y z
N MET A 1 14.41 -38.09 36.60
CA MET A 1 14.58 -37.89 35.17
C MET A 1 13.25 -38.02 34.48
N ARG A 2 12.55 -36.90 34.24
CA ARG A 2 11.35 -36.85 33.40
C ARG A 2 11.70 -35.99 32.21
N ARG A 3 11.76 -36.58 31.00
CA ARG A 3 11.93 -35.90 29.75
C ARG A 3 10.61 -35.22 29.38
N ALA A 4 10.59 -33.90 29.33
CA ALA A 4 9.50 -33.14 28.76
C ALA A 4 9.65 -33.19 27.22
N PHE A 5 8.66 -33.76 26.55
CA PHE A 5 8.49 -33.62 25.09
C PHE A 5 7.89 -32.25 24.83
N LEU A 6 8.64 -31.36 24.26
CA LEU A 6 8.08 -30.16 23.63
C LEU A 6 7.40 -30.62 22.32
N ALA A 7 6.09 -30.64 22.34
CA ALA A 7 5.31 -30.74 21.11
C ALA A 7 5.35 -29.36 20.42
N ALA A 8 6.08 -29.23 19.35
CA ALA A 8 5.98 -28.10 18.45
C ALA A 8 4.63 -28.19 17.75
N SER A 9 3.65 -27.41 18.20
CA SER A 9 2.38 -27.22 17.51
C SER A 9 2.63 -26.38 16.27
N ALA A 10 2.81 -27.01 15.11
CA ALA A 10 2.74 -26.34 13.84
C ALA A 10 1.27 -25.93 13.61
N ALA A 11 0.96 -24.66 13.80
CA ALA A 11 -0.33 -24.12 13.39
C ALA A 11 -0.39 -24.18 11.86
N ALA A 12 -1.22 -25.05 11.33
CA ALA A 12 -1.46 -25.17 9.91
C ALA A 12 -2.35 -23.98 9.48
N ALA A 13 -1.84 -23.13 8.61
CA ALA A 13 -2.67 -22.19 7.88
C ALA A 13 -3.69 -22.99 7.04
N LEU A 14 -4.95 -22.62 7.09
CA LEU A 14 -5.97 -23.27 6.27
C LEU A 14 -5.74 -22.83 4.81
N VAL A 15 -5.19 -23.73 4.01
CA VAL A 15 -5.00 -23.53 2.57
C VAL A 15 -6.22 -24.09 1.85
N THR A 16 -7.00 -23.24 1.20
CA THR A 16 -8.11 -23.67 0.36
C THR A 16 -7.77 -23.49 -1.12
N SER A 17 -7.87 -24.54 -1.91
CA SER A 17 -7.80 -24.49 -3.36
C SER A 17 -9.15 -24.00 -3.92
N GLY A 18 -9.38 -22.70 -3.85
CA GLY A 18 -10.59 -22.07 -4.40
C GLY A 18 -10.29 -21.40 -5.72
N GLY A 19 -10.63 -22.06 -6.82
CA GLY A 19 -10.54 -21.44 -8.14
C GLY A 19 -11.62 -20.37 -8.33
N GLY A 20 -11.30 -19.12 -8.02
CA GLY A 20 -12.07 -17.97 -8.52
C GLY A 20 -11.94 -17.94 -10.04
N VAL A 21 -13.05 -17.98 -10.77
CA VAL A 21 -13.08 -17.80 -12.23
C VAL A 21 -13.11 -16.32 -12.50
N ALA A 22 -12.14 -15.81 -13.27
CA ALA A 22 -12.23 -14.44 -13.79
C ALA A 22 -13.48 -14.36 -14.69
N LEU A 23 -14.38 -13.45 -14.35
CA LEU A 23 -15.50 -13.14 -15.25
C LEU A 23 -14.95 -12.27 -16.38
N ALA A 24 -15.26 -12.63 -17.61
CA ALA A 24 -15.03 -11.74 -18.73
C ALA A 24 -15.86 -10.47 -18.50
N VAL A 25 -15.21 -9.32 -18.60
CA VAL A 25 -15.88 -8.02 -18.45
C VAL A 25 -16.96 -7.90 -19.51
N GLY A 26 -18.15 -7.50 -19.07
CA GLY A 26 -19.31 -7.36 -19.94
C GLY A 26 -19.18 -6.19 -20.92
N PRO A 27 -19.99 -6.17 -21.97
CA PRO A 27 -20.01 -5.08 -22.97
C PRO A 27 -20.59 -3.75 -22.43
N ASP A 28 -20.82 -3.63 -21.13
CA ASP A 28 -21.65 -2.58 -20.51
C ASP A 28 -20.84 -1.44 -19.87
N ASP A 29 -19.50 -1.44 -19.99
CA ASP A 29 -18.67 -0.33 -19.49
C ASP A 29 -19.02 0.98 -20.20
N ARG A 30 -19.26 2.04 -19.45
CA ARG A 30 -19.60 3.36 -19.99
C ARG A 30 -18.35 4.19 -20.28
N ILE A 31 -18.04 4.35 -21.57
CA ILE A 31 -16.86 5.11 -22.01
C ILE A 31 -17.14 6.61 -21.93
N GLY A 32 -16.26 7.35 -21.25
CA GLY A 32 -16.35 8.80 -21.08
C GLY A 32 -17.44 9.24 -20.09
N VAL A 33 -17.91 8.32 -19.24
CA VAL A 33 -18.88 8.59 -18.17
C VAL A 33 -18.21 8.36 -16.83
N SER A 34 -18.46 9.22 -15.86
CA SER A 34 -17.82 9.20 -14.55
C SER A 34 -18.68 9.84 -13.46
N GLY A 35 -18.32 9.60 -12.21
CA GLY A 35 -18.89 10.26 -11.06
C GLY A 35 -20.38 10.02 -10.90
N THR A 36 -21.13 11.07 -10.64
CA THR A 36 -22.59 11.04 -10.41
C THR A 36 -23.43 10.58 -11.60
N ASP A 37 -22.85 10.49 -12.81
CA ASP A 37 -23.53 10.00 -14.00
C ASP A 37 -23.56 8.47 -14.09
N LEU A 38 -22.90 7.78 -13.16
CA LEU A 38 -22.91 6.32 -13.04
C LEU A 38 -23.99 5.85 -12.06
N ALA A 39 -24.70 4.80 -12.43
CA ALA A 39 -25.56 4.08 -11.52
C ALA A 39 -24.72 3.30 -10.48
N PRO A 40 -25.30 2.87 -9.34
CA PRO A 40 -24.59 2.06 -8.37
C PRO A 40 -23.90 0.85 -9.00
N ASP A 41 -22.62 0.69 -8.68
CA ASP A 41 -21.72 -0.36 -9.21
C ASP A 41 -21.50 -0.36 -10.74
N GLU A 42 -22.09 0.57 -11.48
CA GLU A 42 -21.86 0.72 -12.91
C GLU A 42 -20.39 1.12 -13.19
N ILE A 43 -19.77 0.54 -14.21
CA ILE A 43 -18.39 0.84 -14.55
C ILE A 43 -18.30 2.00 -15.52
N GLY A 44 -17.53 3.04 -15.15
CA GLY A 44 -17.13 4.14 -15.99
C GLY A 44 -15.63 4.14 -16.26
N ARG A 45 -15.23 4.51 -17.48
CA ARG A 45 -13.81 4.61 -17.83
C ARG A 45 -13.54 5.56 -18.99
N SER A 46 -12.34 6.09 -19.05
CA SER A 46 -11.88 6.80 -20.24
C SER A 46 -11.67 5.85 -21.42
N ALA A 47 -11.71 6.39 -22.66
CA ALA A 47 -11.57 5.59 -23.88
C ALA A 47 -10.22 4.87 -24.02
N ASN A 48 -9.19 5.33 -23.32
CA ASN A 48 -7.84 4.79 -23.34
C ASN A 48 -7.52 3.88 -22.13
N VAL A 49 -8.52 3.54 -21.32
CA VAL A 49 -8.39 2.52 -20.27
C VAL A 49 -9.31 1.36 -20.62
N GLU A 50 -8.74 0.17 -20.74
CA GLU A 50 -9.48 -1.06 -20.97
C GLU A 50 -9.60 -1.83 -19.65
N HIS A 51 -10.78 -2.35 -19.33
CA HIS A 51 -11.01 -3.28 -18.23
C HIS A 51 -10.94 -4.70 -18.77
N LEU A 52 -9.91 -5.44 -18.42
CA LEU A 52 -9.63 -6.76 -19.02
C LEU A 52 -10.26 -7.92 -18.25
N ALA A 53 -10.27 -7.83 -16.92
CA ALA A 53 -10.78 -8.88 -16.06
C ALA A 53 -11.05 -8.37 -14.64
N ASN A 54 -11.92 -9.10 -13.92
CA ASN A 54 -12.10 -8.98 -12.48
C ASN A 54 -12.16 -10.36 -11.83
N ILE A 55 -11.49 -10.53 -10.70
CA ILE A 55 -11.66 -11.68 -9.79
C ILE A 55 -12.44 -11.18 -8.58
N ALA A 56 -13.71 -11.51 -8.50
CA ALA A 56 -14.57 -11.15 -7.38
C ALA A 56 -14.12 -11.84 -6.07
N PRO A 57 -14.37 -11.22 -4.90
CA PRO A 57 -14.09 -11.84 -3.61
C PRO A 57 -14.80 -13.19 -3.48
N SER A 58 -14.11 -14.20 -2.99
CA SER A 58 -14.64 -15.55 -2.87
C SER A 58 -13.91 -16.38 -1.81
N GLY A 59 -14.49 -17.53 -1.45
CA GLY A 59 -13.85 -18.49 -0.54
C GLY A 59 -13.59 -17.93 0.84
N ALA A 60 -12.36 -18.02 1.32
CA ALA A 60 -11.95 -17.53 2.64
C ALA A 60 -11.68 -16.01 2.67
N LEU A 61 -11.51 -15.38 1.50
CA LEU A 61 -11.08 -13.98 1.37
C LEU A 61 -12.21 -13.10 0.80
N THR A 62 -13.29 -13.00 1.56
CA THR A 62 -14.45 -12.14 1.23
C THR A 62 -14.44 -10.81 1.97
N ALA A 63 -13.44 -10.56 2.81
CA ALA A 63 -13.23 -9.29 3.49
C ALA A 63 -12.52 -8.28 2.56
N THR A 64 -12.21 -7.11 3.11
CA THR A 64 -11.56 -6.01 2.41
C THR A 64 -10.27 -6.42 1.70
N GLY A 65 -10.19 -6.16 0.40
CA GLY A 65 -8.96 -6.27 -0.38
C GLY A 65 -8.01 -5.11 -0.06
N THR A 66 -6.69 -5.37 -0.07
CA THR A 66 -5.68 -4.39 0.34
C THR A 66 -4.53 -4.29 -0.66
N ASP A 67 -3.28 -4.35 -0.21
CA ASP A 67 -2.11 -4.11 -1.04
C ASP A 67 -1.75 -5.27 -1.97
N ILE A 68 -0.84 -5.01 -2.93
CA ILE A 68 -0.44 -5.98 -3.95
C ILE A 68 1.08 -5.95 -4.11
N ALA A 69 1.71 -7.13 -4.07
CA ALA A 69 3.08 -7.34 -4.49
C ALA A 69 3.14 -8.24 -5.73
N PHE A 70 4.25 -8.19 -6.46
CA PHE A 70 4.40 -8.95 -7.71
C PHE A 70 5.73 -9.69 -7.77
N GLN A 71 5.70 -10.86 -8.41
CA GLN A 71 6.93 -11.58 -8.76
C GLN A 71 6.67 -12.39 -10.04
N ASP A 72 7.47 -12.14 -11.07
CA ASP A 72 7.36 -12.77 -12.39
C ASP A 72 5.94 -12.61 -12.99
N ASP A 73 5.19 -13.69 -13.11
CA ASP A 73 3.81 -13.72 -13.61
C ASP A 73 2.78 -13.98 -12.49
N LYS A 74 3.08 -13.53 -11.27
CA LYS A 74 2.22 -13.69 -10.09
C LYS A 74 1.96 -12.35 -9.40
N ALA A 75 0.71 -12.17 -8.96
CA ALA A 75 0.32 -11.14 -8.01
C ALA A 75 0.02 -11.78 -6.65
N PHE A 76 0.50 -11.15 -5.59
CA PHE A 76 0.23 -11.50 -4.20
C PHE A 76 -0.67 -10.41 -3.65
N VAL A 77 -1.91 -10.75 -3.34
CA VAL A 77 -2.96 -9.77 -3.01
C VAL A 77 -3.36 -9.94 -1.56
N GLY A 78 -3.15 -8.88 -0.79
CA GLY A 78 -3.56 -8.80 0.61
C GLY A 78 -5.07 -8.71 0.78
N ASN A 79 -5.56 -9.18 1.90
CA ASN A 79 -6.96 -9.15 2.29
C ASN A 79 -7.06 -9.18 3.82
N TYR A 80 -8.04 -8.52 4.42
CA TYR A 80 -8.20 -8.51 5.89
C TYR A 80 -8.24 -9.91 6.52
N ASN A 81 -8.64 -10.93 5.75
CA ASN A 81 -8.69 -12.32 6.20
C ASN A 81 -7.45 -13.15 5.79
N GLY A 82 -6.44 -12.53 5.14
CA GLY A 82 -5.24 -13.25 4.71
C GLY A 82 -4.66 -12.72 3.40
N PHE A 83 -4.31 -13.60 2.47
CA PHE A 83 -3.83 -13.21 1.15
C PHE A 83 -4.14 -14.25 0.09
N SER A 84 -4.14 -13.85 -1.18
CA SER A 84 -4.21 -14.75 -2.32
C SER A 84 -2.96 -14.63 -3.20
N ILE A 85 -2.63 -15.74 -3.90
CA ILE A 85 -1.66 -15.75 -4.99
C ILE A 85 -2.44 -15.93 -6.28
N VAL A 86 -2.24 -15.01 -7.22
CA VAL A 86 -2.96 -14.95 -8.49
C VAL A 86 -1.97 -15.13 -9.64
N ASP A 87 -2.24 -16.07 -10.54
CA ASP A 87 -1.54 -16.20 -11.83
C ASP A 87 -2.04 -15.09 -12.77
N ILE A 88 -1.16 -14.20 -13.16
CA ILE A 88 -1.41 -13.08 -14.08
C ILE A 88 -0.66 -13.22 -15.40
N LYS A 89 -0.22 -14.42 -15.74
CA LYS A 89 0.47 -14.74 -17.01
C LYS A 89 -0.36 -14.35 -18.24
N ASP A 90 -1.66 -14.56 -18.18
CA ASP A 90 -2.64 -14.03 -19.13
C ASP A 90 -3.46 -12.96 -18.39
N PRO A 91 -3.15 -11.66 -18.54
CA PRO A 91 -3.83 -10.60 -17.83
C PRO A 91 -5.34 -10.51 -18.09
N ALA A 92 -5.81 -11.00 -19.23
CA ALA A 92 -7.23 -11.07 -19.54
C ALA A 92 -7.94 -12.28 -18.90
N LYS A 93 -7.17 -13.22 -18.32
CA LYS A 93 -7.70 -14.44 -17.69
C LYS A 93 -6.92 -14.79 -16.40
N PRO A 94 -6.80 -13.85 -15.45
CA PRO A 94 -6.10 -14.12 -14.21
C PRO A 94 -6.79 -15.26 -13.44
N LYS A 95 -6.02 -16.00 -12.64
CA LYS A 95 -6.53 -17.16 -11.90
C LYS A 95 -5.97 -17.20 -10.49
N THR A 96 -6.81 -17.34 -9.51
CA THR A 96 -6.37 -17.62 -8.14
C THR A 96 -5.71 -19.01 -8.09
N ILE A 97 -4.45 -19.05 -7.66
CA ILE A 97 -3.69 -20.27 -7.40
C ILE A 97 -4.07 -20.81 -6.03
N VAL A 98 -4.04 -19.96 -5.03
CA VAL A 98 -4.30 -20.31 -3.62
C VAL A 98 -4.82 -19.12 -2.84
N GLN A 99 -5.63 -19.40 -1.82
CA GLN A 99 -6.03 -18.48 -0.78
C GLN A 99 -5.50 -18.99 0.57
N VAL A 100 -4.87 -18.11 1.33
CA VAL A 100 -4.35 -18.40 2.66
C VAL A 100 -5.12 -17.57 3.68
N SER A 101 -5.89 -18.26 4.55
CA SER A 101 -6.59 -17.60 5.66
C SER A 101 -5.61 -17.29 6.78
N CYS A 102 -5.42 -16.03 7.07
CA CYS A 102 -4.54 -15.52 8.13
C CYS A 102 -4.99 -14.11 8.53
N PRO A 103 -6.07 -13.95 9.28
CA PRO A 103 -6.67 -12.66 9.56
C PRO A 103 -5.73 -11.76 10.35
N GLY A 104 -5.63 -10.49 9.95
CA GLY A 104 -4.72 -9.52 10.53
C GLY A 104 -5.10 -8.07 10.28
N SER A 105 -6.29 -7.79 9.71
CA SER A 105 -6.73 -6.50 9.20
C SER A 105 -5.94 -6.11 7.95
N GLN A 106 -5.22 -5.02 7.89
CA GLN A 106 -4.58 -4.51 6.67
C GLN A 106 -3.88 -5.60 5.82
N ASN A 107 -3.13 -6.48 6.46
CA ASN A 107 -2.39 -7.53 5.75
C ASN A 107 -1.62 -6.99 4.53
N ASP A 108 -0.99 -5.80 4.71
CA ASP A 108 -0.03 -5.28 3.75
C ASP A 108 1.03 -6.33 3.44
N ILE A 109 1.44 -6.44 2.16
CA ILE A 109 2.13 -7.61 1.65
C ILE A 109 3.36 -7.25 0.83
N SER A 110 4.47 -7.95 1.07
CA SER A 110 5.64 -7.89 0.20
C SER A 110 6.30 -9.25 0.01
N VAL A 111 7.06 -9.39 -1.08
CA VAL A 111 7.75 -10.63 -1.46
C VAL A 111 9.25 -10.40 -1.64
N SER A 112 10.07 -11.39 -1.31
CA SER A 112 11.51 -11.39 -1.58
C SER A 112 11.99 -12.83 -1.85
N GLY A 113 12.16 -13.17 -3.12
CA GLY A 113 12.48 -14.53 -3.54
C GLY A 113 11.41 -15.51 -3.06
N ASN A 114 11.77 -16.45 -2.19
CA ASN A 114 10.85 -17.44 -1.62
C ASN A 114 10.19 -17.03 -0.30
N LEU A 115 10.27 -15.76 0.07
CA LEU A 115 9.67 -15.25 1.30
C LEU A 115 8.56 -14.27 0.98
N LEU A 116 7.49 -14.35 1.76
CA LEU A 116 6.40 -13.38 1.78
C LEU A 116 6.28 -12.82 3.19
N TYR A 117 6.14 -11.51 3.29
CA TYR A 117 5.93 -10.77 4.53
C TYR A 117 4.51 -10.23 4.55
N LEU A 118 3.83 -10.37 5.68
CA LEU A 118 2.44 -9.98 5.87
C LEU A 118 2.31 -9.17 7.16
N SER A 119 1.75 -7.98 7.07
CA SER A 119 1.45 -7.10 8.20
C SER A 119 0.24 -7.59 8.99
N THR A 120 0.23 -7.34 10.29
CA THR A 120 -0.92 -7.51 11.17
C THR A 120 -1.05 -6.28 12.05
N ASP A 121 -2.12 -5.50 11.87
CA ASP A 121 -2.40 -4.25 12.59
C ASP A 121 -3.69 -4.29 13.40
N SER A 122 -4.32 -5.45 13.50
CA SER A 122 -5.41 -5.66 14.44
C SER A 122 -4.97 -6.62 15.55
N SER A 123 -5.23 -6.23 16.80
CA SER A 123 -4.80 -6.99 17.96
C SER A 123 -5.43 -8.38 17.99
N ARG A 124 -4.59 -9.41 18.14
CA ARG A 124 -4.93 -10.83 18.03
C ARG A 124 -4.65 -11.57 19.34
N SER A 125 -5.33 -12.71 19.54
CA SER A 125 -5.12 -13.58 20.72
C SER A 125 -3.72 -14.22 20.78
N ASP A 126 -3.07 -14.37 19.63
CA ASP A 126 -1.75 -14.98 19.47
C ASP A 126 -1.20 -14.71 18.05
N ASP A 127 0.01 -15.16 17.80
CA ASP A 127 0.72 -14.97 16.53
C ASP A 127 0.31 -15.93 15.40
N SER A 128 -0.59 -16.87 15.65
CA SER A 128 -1.01 -17.85 14.63
C SER A 128 -1.97 -17.27 13.60
N CYS A 129 -2.09 -17.96 12.47
CA CYS A 129 -3.14 -17.66 11.48
C CYS A 129 -4.55 -18.10 11.91
N ALA A 130 -4.67 -18.86 12.98
CA ALA A 130 -5.95 -19.27 13.60
C ALA A 130 -6.37 -18.34 14.75
N SER A 131 -5.59 -17.28 15.02
CA SER A 131 -5.86 -16.33 16.11
C SER A 131 -7.19 -15.60 15.92
N THR A 132 -7.78 -15.19 17.01
CA THR A 132 -9.01 -14.42 17.05
C THR A 132 -8.74 -12.96 17.44
N SER A 133 -9.68 -12.06 17.18
CA SER A 133 -9.58 -10.67 17.63
C SER A 133 -9.49 -10.61 19.16
N GLN A 134 -8.59 -9.79 19.68
CA GLN A 134 -8.39 -9.53 21.09
C GLN A 134 -8.18 -8.04 21.33
N SER A 135 -8.48 -7.54 22.51
CA SER A 135 -8.25 -6.14 22.84
C SER A 135 -6.76 -5.84 22.99
N ALA A 136 -6.28 -4.75 22.38
CA ALA A 136 -4.91 -4.25 22.56
C ALA A 136 -4.61 -3.77 24.00
N THR A 137 -5.60 -3.71 24.89
CA THR A 137 -5.40 -3.46 26.33
C THR A 137 -4.88 -4.68 27.08
N ILE A 138 -4.91 -5.86 26.46
CA ILE A 138 -4.43 -7.12 27.03
C ILE A 138 -2.96 -7.29 26.63
N LYS A 139 -2.07 -7.45 27.62
CA LYS A 139 -0.61 -7.54 27.41
C LYS A 139 -0.17 -8.70 26.52
N GLU A 140 -0.92 -9.81 26.58
CA GLU A 140 -0.67 -11.04 25.82
C GLU A 140 -1.22 -10.97 24.38
N SER A 141 -1.87 -9.87 24.01
CA SER A 141 -2.31 -9.66 22.63
C SER A 141 -1.09 -9.49 21.71
N TRP A 142 -1.27 -9.85 20.45
CA TRP A 142 -0.17 -9.87 19.47
C TRP A 142 -0.53 -9.10 18.20
N GLU A 143 0.43 -8.32 17.71
CA GLU A 143 0.43 -7.61 16.42
C GLU A 143 1.86 -7.57 15.85
N GLY A 144 2.02 -7.51 14.52
CA GLY A 144 3.36 -7.43 13.93
C GLY A 144 3.47 -8.02 12.53
N ILE A 145 4.61 -8.63 12.22
CA ILE A 145 4.91 -9.22 10.91
C ILE A 145 4.82 -10.74 10.97
N LYS A 146 4.16 -11.34 9.99
CA LYS A 146 4.19 -12.79 9.73
C LYS A 146 5.01 -13.08 8.48
N ILE A 147 5.81 -14.15 8.52
CA ILE A 147 6.69 -14.57 7.45
C ILE A 147 6.26 -15.93 6.92
N PHE A 148 6.08 -16.01 5.60
CA PHE A 148 5.73 -17.24 4.90
C PHE A 148 6.85 -17.68 3.97
N ASP A 149 7.03 -19.00 3.84
CA ASP A 149 7.80 -19.64 2.78
C ASP A 149 6.84 -19.90 1.60
N ILE A 150 7.11 -19.28 0.48
CA ILE A 150 6.33 -19.39 -0.77
C ILE A 150 7.09 -20.13 -1.87
N SER A 151 8.06 -20.99 -1.50
CA SER A 151 8.77 -21.84 -2.48
C SER A 151 7.83 -22.78 -3.23
N ASP A 152 6.72 -23.17 -2.62
CA ASP A 152 5.56 -23.78 -3.28
C ASP A 152 4.39 -22.79 -3.26
N LEU A 153 4.10 -22.19 -4.40
CA LEU A 153 3.02 -21.20 -4.55
C LEU A 153 1.62 -21.78 -4.33
N THR A 154 1.47 -23.10 -4.39
CA THR A 154 0.19 -23.79 -4.15
C THR A 154 -0.03 -24.12 -2.67
N ALA A 155 1.02 -24.06 -1.86
CA ALA A 155 1.03 -24.40 -0.44
C ALA A 155 1.95 -23.48 0.38
N PRO A 156 1.68 -22.16 0.42
CA PRO A 156 2.44 -21.22 1.27
C PRO A 156 2.47 -21.70 2.72
N ARG A 157 3.64 -21.60 3.34
CA ARG A 157 3.84 -22.13 4.68
C ARG A 157 4.25 -21.02 5.66
N TYR A 158 3.42 -20.75 6.65
CA TYR A 158 3.77 -19.87 7.77
C TYR A 158 4.97 -20.42 8.54
N ILE A 159 6.03 -19.61 8.72
CA ILE A 159 7.29 -20.05 9.32
C ILE A 159 7.76 -19.25 10.51
N LYS A 160 7.31 -17.99 10.67
CA LYS A 160 7.78 -17.11 11.74
C LYS A 160 6.86 -15.91 11.90
N SER A 161 6.75 -15.41 13.14
CA SER A 161 6.21 -14.10 13.48
C SER A 161 7.25 -13.23 14.16
N VAL A 162 7.09 -11.92 14.06
CA VAL A 162 7.87 -10.93 14.78
C VAL A 162 6.91 -9.86 15.29
N GLU A 163 6.75 -9.80 16.61
CA GLU A 163 5.96 -8.76 17.25
C GLU A 163 6.65 -7.40 17.12
N THR A 164 5.88 -6.33 16.87
CA THR A 164 6.40 -4.98 16.72
C THR A 164 5.59 -3.98 17.53
N ALA A 165 6.21 -2.89 17.94
CA ALA A 165 5.53 -1.85 18.72
C ALA A 165 4.38 -1.25 17.92
N CYS A 166 3.18 -1.21 18.49
CA CYS A 166 1.94 -0.81 17.82
C CYS A 166 1.58 -1.65 16.57
N GLY A 167 2.04 -2.90 16.50
CA GLY A 167 1.76 -3.78 15.36
C GLY A 167 2.44 -3.38 14.06
N SER A 168 1.80 -3.73 12.95
CA SER A 168 2.28 -3.39 11.61
C SER A 168 1.10 -3.01 10.73
N HIS A 169 0.86 -1.71 10.55
CA HIS A 169 -0.14 -1.20 9.63
C HIS A 169 0.31 -1.47 8.19
N THR A 170 1.50 -0.96 7.85
CA THR A 170 2.21 -1.28 6.61
C THR A 170 3.66 -1.64 6.92
N HIS A 171 4.36 -2.24 5.96
CA HIS A 171 5.78 -2.44 6.06
C HIS A 171 6.48 -2.20 4.72
N THR A 172 7.65 -1.59 4.77
CA THR A 172 8.46 -1.35 3.58
C THR A 172 9.63 -2.32 3.54
N LEU A 173 9.69 -3.16 2.52
CA LEU A 173 10.84 -4.00 2.27
C LEU A 173 12.04 -3.15 1.81
N VAL A 174 13.10 -3.13 2.58
CA VAL A 174 14.39 -2.52 2.23
C VAL A 174 15.42 -3.62 2.01
N PRO A 175 15.71 -4.01 0.77
CA PRO A 175 16.69 -5.05 0.48
C PRO A 175 18.07 -4.65 0.99
N GLY A 176 18.75 -5.55 1.67
CA GLY A 176 20.12 -5.32 2.10
C GLY A 176 21.07 -5.20 0.89
N THR A 177 22.05 -4.30 0.96
CA THR A 177 23.03 -4.06 -0.09
C THR A 177 24.45 -4.38 0.38
N GLY A 178 25.40 -4.57 -0.56
CA GLY A 178 26.81 -4.83 -0.23
C GLY A 178 26.98 -6.04 0.69
N SER A 179 27.62 -5.84 1.83
CA SER A 179 27.83 -6.90 2.86
C SER A 179 26.53 -7.35 3.53
N LYS A 180 25.45 -6.57 3.44
CA LYS A 180 24.14 -6.83 4.04
C LYS A 180 23.17 -7.54 3.08
N LYS A 181 23.52 -7.79 1.82
CA LYS A 181 22.66 -8.40 0.77
C LYS A 181 22.01 -9.75 1.13
N LYS A 182 22.49 -10.41 2.19
CA LYS A 182 21.94 -11.66 2.71
C LYS A 182 20.72 -11.48 3.62
N ASN A 183 20.35 -10.23 3.93
CA ASN A 183 19.22 -9.89 4.78
C ASN A 183 18.26 -9.01 4.01
N ASP A 184 16.98 -9.12 4.36
CA ASP A 184 15.98 -8.10 4.14
C ASP A 184 15.78 -7.31 5.44
N TYR A 185 15.35 -6.07 5.29
CA TYR A 185 14.93 -5.21 6.40
C TYR A 185 13.51 -4.76 6.12
N LEU A 186 12.65 -4.86 7.11
CA LEU A 186 11.29 -4.33 7.02
C LEU A 186 11.21 -3.10 7.91
N TYR A 187 10.91 -1.95 7.31
CA TYR A 187 10.55 -0.74 8.05
C TYR A 187 9.08 -0.84 8.35
N VAL A 188 8.77 -1.14 9.58
CA VAL A 188 7.38 -1.36 10.02
C VAL A 188 6.79 -0.04 10.46
N SER A 189 5.77 0.39 9.74
CA SER A 189 4.97 1.56 10.03
C SER A 189 3.78 1.16 10.89
N SER A 190 3.56 1.94 11.95
CA SER A 190 2.46 1.72 12.88
C SER A 190 2.10 3.04 13.57
N TYR A 191 0.88 3.17 14.05
CA TYR A 191 0.37 4.40 14.65
C TYR A 191 -0.79 4.11 15.61
N SER A 192 -1.50 5.16 16.04
CA SER A 192 -2.61 5.09 16.98
C SER A 192 -2.24 4.62 18.39
N PRO A 193 -1.12 5.10 18.97
CA PRO A 193 -0.74 4.76 20.33
C PRO A 193 -1.80 5.24 21.34
N ARG A 194 -1.94 4.51 22.42
CA ARG A 194 -2.79 4.88 23.57
C ARG A 194 -2.14 4.49 24.87
N ASP A 195 -2.27 5.33 25.89
CA ASP A 195 -1.67 5.07 27.22
C ASP A 195 -2.20 3.79 27.89
N THR A 196 -3.35 3.29 27.42
CA THR A 196 -3.96 2.04 27.89
C THR A 196 -3.47 0.78 27.16
N TYR A 197 -2.65 0.94 26.11
CA TYR A 197 -2.13 -0.19 25.35
C TYR A 197 -0.71 -0.54 25.81
N PRO A 198 -0.49 -1.69 26.44
CA PRO A 198 0.82 -2.05 27.02
C PRO A 198 1.98 -2.02 26.01
N ASP A 199 1.72 -2.36 24.75
CA ASP A 199 2.71 -2.49 23.68
C ASP A 199 2.64 -1.36 22.64
N CYS A 200 1.77 -0.36 22.88
CA CYS A 200 1.55 0.76 21.95
C CYS A 200 1.21 2.06 22.70
N GLN A 201 2.16 2.56 23.47
CA GLN A 201 1.98 3.77 24.29
C GLN A 201 2.50 5.04 23.61
N THR A 202 1.98 6.19 24.01
CA THR A 202 2.47 7.51 23.64
C THR A 202 3.78 7.87 24.41
N PRO A 203 4.74 8.59 23.79
CA PRO A 203 4.83 8.94 22.37
C PRO A 203 5.25 7.75 21.49
N HIS A 204 4.77 7.70 20.23
CA HIS A 204 5.19 6.69 19.27
C HIS A 204 5.77 7.37 18.00
N ASP A 205 6.92 8.01 18.14
CA ASP A 205 7.61 8.77 17.09
C ASP A 205 8.66 7.93 16.37
N LEU A 206 8.42 6.63 16.24
CA LEU A 206 9.40 5.64 15.80
C LEU A 206 8.81 4.68 14.77
N ILE A 207 9.70 3.92 14.14
CA ILE A 207 9.38 2.70 13.38
C ILE A 207 10.09 1.50 14.01
N SER A 208 9.59 0.29 13.79
CA SER A 208 10.32 -0.94 14.09
C SER A 208 11.10 -1.40 12.85
N ILE A 209 12.37 -1.74 13.01
CA ILE A 209 13.19 -2.34 11.93
C ILE A 209 13.33 -3.84 12.20
N VAL A 210 12.64 -4.64 11.40
CA VAL A 210 12.77 -6.10 11.43
C VAL A 210 13.83 -6.52 10.44
N LYS A 211 14.82 -7.28 10.90
CA LYS A 211 15.86 -7.89 10.07
C LYS A 211 15.51 -9.35 9.81
N VAL A 212 15.47 -9.73 8.55
CA VAL A 212 15.19 -11.10 8.11
C VAL A 212 16.39 -11.67 7.37
N PRO A 213 17.16 -12.58 7.98
CA PRO A 213 18.22 -13.31 7.27
C PRO A 213 17.60 -14.27 6.23
N LYS A 214 17.81 -14.02 4.93
CA LYS A 214 17.15 -14.78 3.82
C LYS A 214 17.36 -16.29 3.88
N LYS A 215 18.51 -16.75 4.40
CA LYS A 215 18.85 -18.18 4.53
C LYS A 215 18.42 -18.80 5.86
N ALA A 216 17.97 -17.97 6.81
CA ALA A 216 17.53 -18.39 8.14
C ALA A 216 16.37 -17.48 8.60
N PRO A 217 15.25 -17.42 7.85
CA PRO A 217 14.16 -16.46 8.11
C PRO A 217 13.50 -16.66 9.47
N THR A 218 13.61 -17.85 10.06
CA THR A 218 13.12 -18.13 11.44
C THR A 218 13.91 -17.39 12.53
N SER A 219 15.08 -16.78 12.19
CA SER A 219 15.85 -15.92 13.10
C SER A 219 15.52 -14.43 12.91
N ALA A 220 14.41 -14.11 12.23
CA ALA A 220 13.95 -12.73 12.12
C ALA A 220 13.65 -12.11 13.48
N GLU A 221 14.04 -10.84 13.65
CA GLU A 221 13.91 -10.11 14.91
C GLU A 221 13.84 -8.60 14.68
N VAL A 222 13.25 -7.86 15.62
CA VAL A 222 13.38 -6.40 15.68
C VAL A 222 14.79 -6.07 16.14
N ILE A 223 15.55 -5.33 15.33
CA ILE A 223 16.93 -4.96 15.63
C ILE A 223 17.10 -3.51 16.09
N ALA A 224 16.12 -2.66 15.80
CA ALA A 224 16.14 -1.24 16.16
C ALA A 224 14.73 -0.64 16.11
N THR A 225 14.53 0.42 16.90
CA THR A 225 13.34 1.24 16.91
C THR A 225 13.74 2.72 16.87
N PRO A 226 14.26 3.22 15.71
CA PRO A 226 14.74 4.58 15.61
C PRO A 226 13.61 5.57 15.80
N ASN A 227 13.81 6.56 16.69
CA ASN A 227 12.92 7.73 16.78
C ASN A 227 13.18 8.63 15.57
N LEU A 228 12.15 8.89 14.78
CA LEU A 228 12.20 9.74 13.58
C LEU A 228 11.86 11.20 13.87
N PHE A 229 11.22 11.47 15.01
CA PHE A 229 10.76 12.80 15.41
C PHE A 229 11.16 13.12 16.86
N PRO A 230 12.46 13.39 17.12
CA PRO A 230 12.93 13.66 18.46
C PRO A 230 12.36 14.96 19.07
N ASP A 231 11.74 15.80 18.26
CA ASP A 231 11.00 17.01 18.66
C ASP A 231 9.47 16.81 18.74
N GLY A 232 8.97 15.57 18.53
CA GLY A 232 7.55 15.21 18.57
C GLY A 232 6.76 15.52 17.28
N GLY A 233 7.39 16.06 16.23
CA GLY A 233 6.74 16.33 14.93
C GLY A 233 5.60 17.35 14.98
N ASN A 234 4.56 17.16 14.13
CA ASN A 234 3.36 17.98 14.12
C ASN A 234 2.44 17.62 15.30
N PRO A 235 2.00 18.58 16.13
CA PRO A 235 1.11 18.27 17.24
C PRO A 235 -0.34 17.94 16.81
N GLY A 236 -0.68 18.05 15.51
CA GLY A 236 -2.05 17.94 15.04
C GLY A 236 -2.90 19.15 15.36
N GLY A 237 -4.21 19.02 15.27
CA GLY A 237 -5.12 20.11 15.62
C GLY A 237 -6.40 20.16 14.80
N GLU A 238 -6.89 21.37 14.54
CA GLU A 238 -8.02 21.58 13.63
C GLU A 238 -7.60 21.21 12.20
N GLY A 239 -8.47 20.52 11.49
CA GLY A 239 -8.23 20.10 10.12
C GLY A 239 -8.54 21.17 9.09
N PRO A 240 -8.18 20.95 7.83
CA PRO A 240 -8.48 21.87 6.74
C PRO A 240 -9.97 21.94 6.39
N THR A 241 -10.77 21.00 6.90
CA THR A 241 -12.22 20.94 6.75
C THR A 241 -12.88 20.53 8.06
N PRO A 242 -14.19 20.80 8.26
CA PRO A 242 -14.93 20.34 9.44
C PRO A 242 -15.02 18.80 9.58
N ILE A 243 -14.84 18.07 8.49
CA ILE A 243 -15.01 16.60 8.45
C ILE A 243 -13.80 15.81 8.98
N ALA A 244 -12.63 16.44 9.05
CA ALA A 244 -11.42 15.77 9.53
C ALA A 244 -10.51 16.72 10.30
N ARG A 245 -9.99 16.22 11.42
CA ARG A 245 -8.93 16.90 12.18
C ARG A 245 -7.58 16.59 11.54
N ARG A 246 -6.63 17.52 11.69
CA ARG A 246 -5.23 17.26 11.34
C ARG A 246 -4.64 16.27 12.35
N SER A 247 -4.02 15.22 11.83
CA SER A 247 -3.38 14.19 12.63
C SER A 247 -2.06 14.72 13.23
N ALA A 248 -1.78 14.31 14.46
CA ALA A 248 -0.46 14.46 15.03
C ALA A 248 0.50 13.45 14.37
N THR A 249 1.78 13.79 14.31
CA THR A 249 2.82 12.85 13.92
C THR A 249 2.99 11.79 15.02
N THR A 250 2.82 10.51 14.67
CA THR A 250 2.96 9.38 15.60
C THR A 250 3.60 8.17 14.88
N GLY A 251 4.87 8.27 14.50
CA GLY A 251 5.51 7.33 13.58
C GLY A 251 5.16 7.67 12.13
N CYS A 252 5.08 6.67 11.25
CA CYS A 252 4.66 6.86 9.85
C CYS A 252 3.49 5.94 9.52
N HIS A 253 2.67 6.36 8.54
CA HIS A 253 1.67 5.52 7.92
C HIS A 253 2.34 4.64 6.85
N ASP A 254 2.85 5.25 5.77
CA ASP A 254 3.62 4.54 4.75
C ASP A 254 5.02 5.13 4.59
N ILE A 255 5.95 4.24 4.29
CA ILE A 255 7.30 4.60 3.85
C ILE A 255 7.53 3.97 2.48
N THR A 256 8.07 4.75 1.54
CA THR A 256 8.54 4.21 0.25
C THR A 256 10.04 4.33 0.18
N ALA A 257 10.71 3.20 0.05
CA ALA A 257 12.15 3.12 -0.14
C ALA A 257 12.53 3.22 -1.62
N LEU A 258 13.64 3.88 -1.91
CA LEU A 258 14.34 3.89 -3.20
C LEU A 258 15.79 3.45 -2.99
N PRO A 259 16.05 2.14 -2.83
CA PRO A 259 17.36 1.61 -2.44
C PRO A 259 18.48 1.99 -3.40
N SER A 260 18.17 2.16 -4.69
CA SER A 260 19.14 2.56 -5.73
C SER A 260 19.73 3.95 -5.51
N ARG A 261 19.08 4.79 -4.70
CA ARG A 261 19.51 6.14 -4.33
C ARG A 261 19.84 6.26 -2.84
N ASN A 262 19.70 5.19 -2.07
CA ASN A 262 19.81 5.16 -0.61
C ASN A 262 18.85 6.14 0.08
N LEU A 263 17.66 6.34 -0.49
CA LEU A 263 16.62 7.24 0.03
C LEU A 263 15.37 6.46 0.40
N ALA A 264 14.64 7.00 1.35
CA ALA A 264 13.24 6.64 1.59
C ALA A 264 12.44 7.91 1.91
N ALA A 265 11.18 7.94 1.50
CA ALA A 265 10.23 9.00 1.85
C ALA A 265 9.16 8.41 2.76
N GLY A 266 8.86 9.06 3.87
CA GLY A 266 7.83 8.64 4.81
C GLY A 266 6.71 9.67 4.90
N ALA A 267 5.48 9.20 4.86
CA ALA A 267 4.29 9.99 5.15
C ALA A 267 3.83 9.61 6.57
N CYS A 268 3.96 10.55 7.51
CA CYS A 268 3.94 10.25 8.94
C CYS A 268 2.81 10.98 9.66
N MET A 269 1.59 10.84 9.15
CA MET A 269 0.33 11.44 9.58
C MET A 269 0.35 12.97 9.59
N GLY A 270 1.19 13.62 10.38
CA GLY A 270 1.29 15.07 10.50
C GLY A 270 2.42 15.72 9.68
N ASP A 271 3.39 14.93 9.23
CA ASP A 271 4.57 15.37 8.51
C ASP A 271 4.94 14.43 7.37
N GLY A 272 5.55 14.95 6.31
CA GLY A 272 6.30 14.18 5.31
C GLY A 272 7.80 14.26 5.59
N ILE A 273 8.53 13.16 5.44
CA ILE A 273 9.98 13.11 5.65
C ILE A 273 10.73 12.47 4.49
N LEU A 274 11.98 12.89 4.33
CA LEU A 274 12.98 12.20 3.50
C LEU A 274 14.06 11.63 4.41
N MET A 275 14.48 10.39 4.15
CA MET A 275 15.47 9.66 4.95
C MET A 275 16.65 9.21 4.10
N ASP A 276 17.86 9.26 4.65
CA ASP A 276 19.03 8.50 4.19
C ASP A 276 18.95 7.07 4.76
N ILE A 277 18.85 6.09 3.88
CA ILE A 277 18.81 4.66 4.21
C ILE A 277 20.05 3.89 3.74
N LYS A 278 21.16 4.57 3.50
CA LYS A 278 22.46 3.94 3.13
C LYS A 278 22.85 2.83 4.10
N ASN A 279 22.57 3.02 5.37
CA ASN A 279 22.57 1.96 6.35
C ASN A 279 21.13 1.62 6.77
N PRO A 280 20.53 0.54 6.24
CA PRO A 280 19.14 0.21 6.52
C PRO A 280 18.84 -0.10 8.00
N GLU A 281 19.86 -0.39 8.80
CA GLU A 281 19.73 -0.60 10.25
C GLU A 281 19.70 0.71 11.06
N LYS A 282 20.00 1.85 10.42
CA LYS A 282 20.11 3.18 11.05
C LYS A 282 19.69 4.27 10.07
N PRO A 283 18.42 4.33 9.66
CA PRO A 283 17.92 5.39 8.81
C PRO A 283 18.06 6.74 9.52
N LYS A 284 18.20 7.82 8.75
CA LYS A 284 18.30 9.18 9.27
C LYS A 284 17.36 10.09 8.52
N VAL A 285 16.51 10.80 9.21
CA VAL A 285 15.74 11.89 8.62
C VAL A 285 16.70 12.99 8.18
N ILE A 286 16.60 13.41 6.92
CA ILE A 286 17.45 14.44 6.30
C ILE A 286 16.65 15.68 5.87
N GLU A 287 15.34 15.53 5.69
CA GLU A 287 14.44 16.63 5.37
C GLU A 287 13.05 16.33 5.95
N ARG A 288 12.30 17.39 6.31
CA ARG A 288 10.91 17.31 6.77
C ARG A 288 10.10 18.41 6.12
N VAL A 289 8.92 18.06 5.63
CA VAL A 289 7.94 18.96 5.06
C VAL A 289 6.62 18.84 5.80
N ARG A 290 5.87 19.94 5.80
CA ARG A 290 4.57 20.05 6.48
C ARG A 290 3.63 20.92 5.65
N ASP A 291 2.36 20.58 5.69
CA ASP A 291 1.28 21.38 5.13
C ASP A 291 0.15 21.47 6.16
N ASP A 292 0.08 22.59 6.85
CA ASP A 292 -0.94 22.85 7.85
C ASP A 292 -2.19 23.52 7.26
N GLU A 293 -2.21 23.80 5.96
CA GLU A 293 -3.32 24.45 5.28
C GLU A 293 -4.26 23.45 4.60
N ASN A 294 -3.70 22.44 3.91
CA ASN A 294 -4.49 21.54 3.06
C ASN A 294 -4.47 20.09 3.51
N PHE A 295 -3.35 19.61 4.09
CA PHE A 295 -3.23 18.21 4.49
C PHE A 295 -3.75 17.97 5.91
N ALA A 296 -4.51 16.88 6.08
CA ALA A 296 -4.97 16.39 7.37
C ALA A 296 -4.27 15.10 7.80
N PHE A 297 -3.90 14.25 6.83
CA PHE A 297 -3.33 12.94 7.10
C PHE A 297 -2.32 12.54 6.01
N TRP A 298 -1.04 12.76 6.27
CA TRP A 298 0.04 12.32 5.39
C TRP A 298 0.09 10.79 5.36
N HIS A 299 -0.28 10.20 4.23
CA HIS A 299 -0.59 8.79 4.09
C HIS A 299 0.51 8.00 3.39
N SER A 300 0.85 8.33 2.16
CA SER A 300 1.86 7.60 1.37
C SER A 300 2.81 8.54 0.63
N ALA A 301 3.91 7.99 0.12
CA ALA A 301 4.90 8.71 -0.67
C ALA A 301 5.31 7.90 -1.90
N THR A 302 5.64 8.59 -3.01
CA THR A 302 6.11 7.94 -4.24
C THR A 302 7.17 8.81 -4.92
N PHE A 303 8.34 8.24 -5.22
CA PHE A 303 9.36 8.93 -6.03
C PHE A 303 9.02 8.81 -7.52
N ASN A 304 9.35 9.83 -8.32
CA ASN A 304 9.38 9.65 -9.77
C ASN A 304 10.56 8.74 -10.19
N ALA A 305 10.57 8.28 -11.44
CA ALA A 305 11.56 7.31 -11.93
C ALA A 305 13.03 7.79 -11.80
N ASP A 306 13.26 9.09 -11.88
CA ASP A 306 14.59 9.71 -11.84
C ASP A 306 15.01 10.15 -10.42
N ALA A 307 14.15 10.02 -9.43
CA ALA A 307 14.34 10.50 -8.05
C ALA A 307 14.64 12.03 -8.00
N THR A 308 13.90 12.80 -8.77
CA THR A 308 13.92 14.26 -8.79
C THR A 308 12.63 14.88 -8.24
N LYS A 309 11.65 14.03 -7.92
CA LYS A 309 10.37 14.42 -7.32
C LYS A 309 9.92 13.40 -6.30
N VAL A 310 9.14 13.88 -5.35
CA VAL A 310 8.38 13.05 -4.40
C VAL A 310 6.93 13.53 -4.40
N ILE A 311 6.02 12.59 -4.51
CA ILE A 311 4.59 12.80 -4.33
C ILE A 311 4.23 12.33 -2.93
N PHE A 312 3.56 13.16 -2.13
CA PHE A 312 2.92 12.75 -0.89
C PHE A 312 1.41 12.79 -1.05
N THR A 313 0.71 11.86 -0.44
CA THR A 313 -0.76 11.79 -0.48
C THR A 313 -1.36 12.25 0.84
N ASP A 314 -2.51 12.93 0.78
CA ASP A 314 -3.37 13.24 1.92
C ASP A 314 -4.58 12.32 1.93
N GLU A 315 -4.67 11.46 2.91
CA GLU A 315 -5.85 10.63 3.15
C GLU A 315 -6.83 11.34 4.08
N LEU A 316 -7.27 12.53 3.70
CA LEU A 316 -8.21 13.34 4.48
C LEU A 316 -9.39 12.52 5.02
N GLY A 317 -9.47 12.40 6.34
CA GLY A 317 -10.51 11.63 7.02
C GLY A 317 -10.24 10.13 7.11
N GLY A 318 -9.00 9.67 6.81
CA GLY A 318 -8.55 8.28 7.04
C GLY A 318 -9.38 7.25 6.29
N GLY A 319 -9.64 7.47 5.00
CA GLY A 319 -10.35 6.53 4.13
C GLY A 319 -11.88 6.43 4.35
N GLY A 320 -12.42 7.04 5.40
CA GLY A 320 -13.83 6.88 5.77
C GLY A 320 -14.69 8.13 5.70
N ALA A 321 -14.10 9.30 5.35
CA ALA A 321 -14.85 10.55 5.32
C ALA A 321 -15.51 10.82 3.95
N ALA A 322 -16.66 11.51 3.96
CA ALA A 322 -17.36 11.95 2.76
C ALA A 322 -16.57 13.10 2.07
N THR A 323 -15.73 12.74 1.11
CA THR A 323 -14.77 13.65 0.46
C THR A 323 -14.92 13.72 -1.06
N CYS A 324 -15.86 12.95 -1.64
CA CYS A 324 -16.02 12.83 -3.09
C CYS A 324 -16.90 13.93 -3.69
N ASN A 325 -16.75 15.16 -3.21
CA ASN A 325 -17.56 16.32 -3.59
C ASN A 325 -16.70 17.56 -3.86
N ALA A 326 -17.28 18.54 -4.53
CA ALA A 326 -16.59 19.78 -4.89
C ALA A 326 -16.27 20.67 -3.66
N GLU A 327 -17.01 20.53 -2.55
CA GLU A 327 -16.81 21.34 -1.34
C GLU A 327 -15.48 21.01 -0.65
N THR A 328 -15.04 19.75 -0.71
CA THR A 328 -13.71 19.34 -0.23
C THR A 328 -12.59 20.15 -0.88
N GLY A 329 -12.78 20.54 -2.13
CA GLY A 329 -11.85 21.38 -2.91
C GLY A 329 -10.68 20.60 -3.53
N PRO A 330 -9.90 21.27 -4.42
CA PRO A 330 -8.90 20.59 -5.26
C PRO A 330 -7.57 20.27 -4.56
N ASN A 331 -7.32 20.82 -3.37
CA ASN A 331 -6.03 20.71 -2.68
C ASN A 331 -6.08 19.77 -1.47
N ARG A 332 -7.24 19.22 -1.13
CA ARG A 332 -7.48 18.41 0.07
C ARG A 332 -7.87 16.99 -0.32
N GLY A 333 -7.40 16.01 0.44
CA GLY A 333 -7.47 14.62 0.01
C GLY A 333 -6.76 14.40 -1.32
N ALA A 334 -5.67 15.12 -1.55
CA ALA A 334 -4.97 15.29 -2.81
C ALA A 334 -3.52 14.78 -2.72
N ASN A 335 -2.82 14.79 -3.84
CA ASN A 335 -1.37 14.64 -3.88
C ASN A 335 -0.71 16.00 -3.75
N ALA A 336 0.38 16.10 -2.98
CA ALA A 336 1.31 17.23 -3.00
C ALA A 336 2.58 16.83 -3.76
N ILE A 337 2.97 17.62 -4.75
CA ILE A 337 4.12 17.39 -5.60
C ILE A 337 5.29 18.22 -5.07
N TYR A 338 6.39 17.56 -4.75
CA TYR A 338 7.64 18.19 -4.34
C TYR A 338 8.76 17.87 -5.32
N ASP A 339 9.48 18.91 -5.77
CA ASP A 339 10.76 18.72 -6.48
C ASP A 339 11.84 18.37 -5.46
N LEU A 340 12.64 17.34 -5.78
CA LEU A 340 13.72 16.84 -4.93
C LEU A 340 15.09 17.26 -5.50
N SER A 341 15.82 18.07 -4.75
CA SER A 341 17.16 18.48 -5.11
C SER A 341 18.18 17.33 -4.92
N ARG A 342 19.35 17.45 -5.53
CA ARG A 342 20.47 16.51 -5.30
C ARG A 342 21.00 16.53 -3.85
N ARG A 343 20.69 17.57 -3.08
CA ARG A 343 21.12 17.72 -1.67
C ARG A 343 20.12 17.09 -0.71
N GLY A 344 18.93 16.75 -1.20
CA GLY A 344 17.85 16.22 -0.40
C GLY A 344 16.79 17.26 -0.01
N ASP A 345 16.87 18.51 -0.52
CA ASP A 345 15.85 19.53 -0.23
C ASP A 345 14.58 19.21 -1.01
N LEU A 346 13.43 19.35 -0.36
CA LEU A 346 12.09 19.20 -0.94
C LEU A 346 11.45 20.57 -1.14
N THR A 347 11.08 20.89 -2.37
CA THR A 347 10.42 22.15 -2.72
C THR A 347 9.01 21.88 -3.23
N PHE A 348 8.00 22.31 -2.49
CA PHE A 348 6.59 22.21 -2.89
C PHE A 348 6.35 22.91 -4.22
N ARG A 349 5.51 22.29 -5.08
CA ARG A 349 5.14 22.82 -6.39
C ARG A 349 3.64 23.02 -6.53
N SER A 350 2.87 21.97 -6.49
CA SER A 350 1.43 22.02 -6.68
C SER A 350 0.72 20.83 -6.05
N TYR A 351 -0.61 20.85 -6.14
CA TYR A 351 -1.45 19.70 -5.80
C TYR A 351 -2.03 19.07 -7.07
N PHE A 352 -2.34 17.76 -6.94
CA PHE A 352 -3.17 17.06 -7.91
C PHE A 352 -4.27 16.29 -7.20
N LYS A 353 -5.50 16.49 -7.62
CA LYS A 353 -6.68 15.70 -7.23
C LYS A 353 -7.50 15.41 -8.49
N ILE A 354 -8.16 14.26 -8.52
CA ILE A 354 -9.19 14.00 -9.52
C ILE A 354 -10.35 14.98 -9.32
N ASP A 355 -10.96 15.43 -10.40
CA ASP A 355 -12.09 16.37 -10.39
C ASP A 355 -13.45 15.68 -10.62
N ARG A 356 -13.44 14.35 -10.67
CA ARG A 356 -14.65 13.53 -10.69
C ARG A 356 -15.22 13.42 -9.28
N HIS A 357 -16.51 13.71 -9.17
CA HIS A 357 -17.25 13.63 -7.92
C HIS A 357 -18.27 12.51 -7.96
N GLN A 358 -18.57 11.95 -6.80
CA GLN A 358 -19.64 10.99 -6.59
C GLN A 358 -20.67 11.58 -5.63
N THR A 359 -21.28 10.75 -4.78
CA THR A 359 -22.23 11.25 -3.78
C THR A 359 -21.53 11.95 -2.61
N ASP A 360 -22.28 12.71 -1.82
CA ASP A 360 -21.78 13.34 -0.59
C ASP A 360 -21.49 12.31 0.54
N GLU A 361 -21.70 11.03 0.30
CA GLU A 361 -21.44 9.95 1.25
C GLU A 361 -20.13 9.19 0.94
N GLU A 362 -19.56 9.39 -0.26
CA GLU A 362 -18.43 8.61 -0.76
C GLU A 362 -17.08 9.27 -0.43
N ASN A 363 -16.04 8.43 -0.39
CA ASN A 363 -14.66 8.85 -0.25
C ASN A 363 -13.91 8.82 -1.59
N CYS A 364 -13.19 9.89 -1.94
CA CYS A 364 -12.38 10.03 -3.15
C CYS A 364 -11.05 10.73 -2.87
N VAL A 365 -10.35 10.34 -1.81
CA VAL A 365 -9.02 10.88 -1.51
C VAL A 365 -7.91 10.09 -2.20
N ALA A 366 -6.75 10.72 -2.34
CA ALA A 366 -5.55 10.10 -2.86
C ALA A 366 -5.09 8.94 -1.96
N HIS A 367 -4.82 7.79 -2.55
CA HIS A 367 -4.35 6.59 -1.88
C HIS A 367 -3.10 6.03 -2.58
N ASN A 368 -2.86 4.72 -2.56
CA ASN A 368 -1.64 4.11 -3.05
C ASN A 368 -1.55 4.04 -4.58
N GLY A 369 -0.34 4.22 -5.10
CA GLY A 369 -0.09 4.18 -6.53
C GLY A 369 1.36 3.87 -6.88
N SER A 370 1.64 3.73 -8.17
CA SER A 370 2.97 3.42 -8.68
C SER A 370 3.29 4.14 -9.98
N ILE A 371 4.57 4.16 -10.35
CA ILE A 371 5.07 4.83 -11.55
C ILE A 371 4.90 3.94 -12.78
N ILE A 372 4.41 4.49 -13.87
CA ILE A 372 4.57 3.94 -15.22
C ILE A 372 5.89 4.45 -15.80
N PRO A 373 6.91 3.61 -16.02
CA PRO A 373 8.27 4.05 -16.32
C PRO A 373 8.43 4.50 -17.80
N VAL A 374 7.96 5.70 -18.11
CA VAL A 374 8.04 6.32 -19.45
C VAL A 374 9.23 7.25 -19.52
N LYS A 375 10.07 7.14 -20.56
CA LYS A 375 11.26 7.98 -20.71
C LYS A 375 10.90 9.46 -20.87
N GLY A 376 11.46 10.28 -19.98
CA GLY A 376 11.27 11.75 -20.01
C GLY A 376 9.86 12.18 -19.63
N LYS A 377 9.10 11.31 -18.98
CA LYS A 377 7.79 11.57 -18.44
C LYS A 377 7.67 11.03 -17.03
N ASP A 378 6.92 11.72 -16.21
CA ASP A 378 6.54 11.30 -14.87
C ASP A 378 5.05 10.94 -14.89
N ILE A 379 4.75 9.66 -15.06
CA ILE A 379 3.38 9.14 -15.12
C ILE A 379 3.15 8.25 -13.92
N MET A 380 2.04 8.45 -13.22
CA MET A 380 1.62 7.65 -12.09
C MET A 380 0.26 7.01 -12.37
N VAL A 381 0.08 5.78 -11.95
CA VAL A 381 -1.23 5.17 -11.73
C VAL A 381 -1.51 5.16 -10.24
N GLN A 382 -2.74 5.45 -9.83
CA GLN A 382 -3.08 5.65 -8.43
C GLN A 382 -4.55 5.33 -8.15
N SER A 383 -4.80 4.82 -6.95
CA SER A 383 -6.13 4.58 -6.41
C SER A 383 -6.67 5.80 -5.67
N TRP A 384 -8.00 5.96 -5.70
CA TRP A 384 -8.74 7.08 -5.12
C TRP A 384 -10.02 6.62 -4.43
N TYR A 385 -10.00 5.45 -3.80
CA TYR A 385 -11.20 4.84 -3.23
C TYR A 385 -12.36 4.80 -4.24
N MET A 386 -13.51 5.41 -3.97
CA MET A 386 -14.64 5.45 -4.89
C MET A 386 -14.36 6.25 -6.17
N GLY A 387 -13.38 7.15 -6.16
CA GLY A 387 -12.86 7.78 -7.39
C GLY A 387 -12.10 6.81 -8.30
N GLY A 388 -11.95 5.57 -7.89
CA GLY A 388 -11.39 4.49 -8.70
C GLY A 388 -9.88 4.62 -8.95
N THR A 389 -9.45 4.21 -10.14
CA THR A 389 -8.06 4.27 -10.60
C THR A 389 -7.86 5.44 -11.56
N SER A 390 -6.85 6.25 -11.31
CA SER A 390 -6.44 7.36 -12.18
C SER A 390 -5.04 7.12 -12.74
N VAL A 391 -4.82 7.44 -14.01
CA VAL A 391 -3.49 7.56 -14.63
C VAL A 391 -3.27 9.05 -14.90
N TRP A 392 -2.17 9.61 -14.38
CA TRP A 392 -1.93 11.04 -14.46
C TRP A 392 -0.47 11.39 -14.71
N ASP A 393 -0.23 12.55 -15.37
CA ASP A 393 1.09 13.09 -15.76
C ASP A 393 1.45 14.25 -14.83
N PHE A 394 2.60 14.16 -14.16
CA PHE A 394 3.20 15.21 -13.34
C PHE A 394 4.61 15.60 -13.83
N THR A 395 4.87 15.39 -15.12
CA THR A 395 6.14 15.79 -15.76
C THR A 395 6.41 17.28 -15.56
N ASP A 396 5.37 18.09 -15.71
CA ASP A 396 5.36 19.47 -15.23
C ASP A 396 4.80 19.48 -13.81
N SER A 397 5.66 19.75 -12.83
CA SER A 397 5.29 19.74 -11.40
C SER A 397 4.26 20.83 -11.06
N ASP A 398 4.11 21.87 -11.86
CA ASP A 398 3.17 22.97 -11.62
C ASP A 398 1.81 22.75 -12.29
N ASN A 399 1.73 21.84 -13.28
CA ASN A 399 0.53 21.61 -14.08
C ASN A 399 0.27 20.11 -14.29
N PRO A 400 0.03 19.33 -13.22
CA PRO A 400 -0.32 17.91 -13.32
C PRO A 400 -1.69 17.75 -14.00
N LYS A 401 -1.90 16.60 -14.66
CA LYS A 401 -3.16 16.34 -15.36
C LYS A 401 -3.51 14.87 -15.40
N GLU A 402 -4.78 14.55 -15.30
CA GLU A 402 -5.30 13.20 -15.53
C GLU A 402 -5.20 12.85 -17.02
N LEU A 403 -4.81 11.62 -17.30
CA LEU A 403 -4.69 11.05 -18.64
C LEU A 403 -5.76 10.01 -18.93
N GLY A 404 -6.23 9.33 -17.91
CA GLY A 404 -7.24 8.29 -18.02
C GLY A 404 -7.68 7.79 -16.66
N TYR A 405 -8.85 7.14 -16.63
CA TYR A 405 -9.47 6.65 -15.41
C TYR A 405 -10.29 5.39 -15.62
N PHE A 406 -10.49 4.68 -14.54
CA PHE A 406 -11.45 3.60 -14.33
C PHE A 406 -12.10 3.78 -12.96
N GLU A 407 -13.41 3.77 -12.88
CA GLU A 407 -14.13 3.85 -11.62
C GLU A 407 -15.44 3.05 -11.65
N ARG A 408 -15.98 2.78 -10.48
CA ARG A 408 -17.34 2.31 -10.30
C ARG A 408 -18.21 3.42 -9.75
N GLY A 409 -19.49 3.42 -10.10
CA GLY A 409 -20.47 4.31 -9.51
C GLY A 409 -20.62 4.07 -8.00
N PRO A 410 -21.46 4.86 -7.31
CA PRO A 410 -21.66 4.75 -5.87
C PRO A 410 -21.90 3.32 -5.43
N ALA A 411 -21.42 2.94 -4.26
CA ALA A 411 -21.62 1.59 -3.74
C ALA A 411 -23.11 1.30 -3.56
N ALA A 412 -23.57 0.12 -3.99
CA ALA A 412 -24.93 -0.32 -3.74
C ALA A 412 -25.10 -0.70 -2.26
N GLY A 413 -25.73 0.16 -1.48
CA GLY A 413 -25.91 -0.04 -0.04
C GLY A 413 -24.75 0.49 0.80
N ASN A 414 -24.54 -0.06 2.00
CA ASN A 414 -23.48 0.34 2.93
C ASN A 414 -22.16 -0.44 2.74
N ASP A 415 -21.96 -1.07 1.60
CA ASP A 415 -20.80 -1.92 1.33
C ASP A 415 -19.63 -1.05 0.89
N GLY A 416 -19.02 -0.29 1.79
CA GLY A 416 -17.89 0.57 1.48
C GLY A 416 -17.03 -0.03 0.36
N GLY A 417 -16.88 0.67 -0.74
CA GLY A 417 -16.20 0.21 -1.95
C GLY A 417 -15.04 1.11 -2.30
N GLY A 418 -14.45 0.83 -3.46
CA GLY A 418 -13.42 1.66 -4.03
C GLY A 418 -12.04 1.00 -4.05
N THR A 419 -11.17 1.58 -4.84
CA THR A 419 -9.83 1.03 -5.05
C THR A 419 -8.91 1.34 -3.88
N TRP A 420 -8.30 0.29 -3.30
CA TRP A 420 -7.27 0.40 -2.26
C TRP A 420 -5.91 0.66 -2.88
N SER A 421 -5.49 -0.18 -3.81
CA SER A 421 -4.20 -0.11 -4.50
C SER A 421 -4.40 -0.20 -6.00
N SER A 422 -3.67 0.60 -6.77
CA SER A 422 -3.65 0.53 -8.24
C SER A 422 -2.22 0.66 -8.73
N TYR A 423 -1.65 -0.44 -9.26
CA TYR A 423 -0.24 -0.54 -9.56
C TYR A 423 0.04 -0.99 -10.99
N TYR A 424 1.02 -0.33 -11.60
CA TYR A 424 1.52 -0.73 -12.91
C TYR A 424 2.57 -1.84 -12.79
N TYR A 425 2.31 -2.93 -13.49
CA TYR A 425 3.25 -4.05 -13.56
C TYR A 425 3.21 -4.70 -14.95
N ASN A 426 4.39 -4.84 -15.60
CA ASN A 426 4.57 -5.55 -16.87
C ASN A 426 3.53 -5.19 -17.94
N GLY A 427 3.26 -3.89 -18.11
CA GLY A 427 2.37 -3.39 -19.16
C GLY A 427 0.89 -3.36 -18.82
N HIS A 428 0.49 -3.69 -17.60
CA HIS A 428 -0.89 -3.66 -17.13
C HIS A 428 -1.00 -2.92 -15.81
N ILE A 429 -2.22 -2.56 -15.44
CA ILE A 429 -2.56 -2.02 -14.13
C ILE A 429 -3.35 -3.09 -13.39
N TYR A 430 -2.95 -3.35 -12.18
CA TYR A 430 -3.64 -4.27 -11.28
C TYR A 430 -4.17 -3.45 -10.10
N SER A 431 -5.46 -3.59 -9.83
CA SER A 431 -6.13 -2.85 -8.77
C SER A 431 -6.80 -3.80 -7.79
N SER A 432 -6.60 -3.55 -6.52
CA SER A 432 -7.34 -4.20 -5.43
C SER A 432 -8.44 -3.26 -4.98
N ASP A 433 -9.66 -3.76 -4.94
CA ASP A 433 -10.84 -3.01 -4.48
C ASP A 433 -11.29 -3.56 -3.13
N LEU A 434 -11.75 -2.67 -2.24
CA LEU A 434 -12.18 -3.03 -0.89
C LEU A 434 -13.25 -4.13 -0.88
N GLY A 435 -14.21 -4.05 -1.80
CA GLY A 435 -15.35 -4.96 -1.87
C GLY A 435 -15.56 -5.68 -3.20
N LYS A 436 -14.91 -5.22 -4.29
CA LYS A 436 -15.14 -5.77 -5.65
C LYS A 436 -14.05 -6.71 -6.12
N GLY A 437 -12.97 -6.88 -5.34
CA GLY A 437 -11.90 -7.84 -5.58
C GLY A 437 -10.73 -7.29 -6.39
N PHE A 438 -10.26 -8.05 -7.37
CA PHE A 438 -9.01 -7.78 -8.08
C PHE A 438 -9.29 -7.48 -9.56
N ASP A 439 -9.04 -6.25 -9.98
CA ASP A 439 -9.21 -5.78 -11.35
C ASP A 439 -7.90 -5.79 -12.13
N VAL A 440 -8.00 -6.11 -13.40
CA VAL A 440 -6.90 -5.98 -14.37
C VAL A 440 -7.29 -4.97 -15.43
N LEU A 441 -6.50 -3.91 -15.54
CA LEU A 441 -6.73 -2.82 -16.48
C LEU A 441 -5.55 -2.68 -17.44
N LYS A 442 -5.81 -2.04 -18.60
CA LYS A 442 -4.78 -1.67 -19.55
C LYS A 442 -4.92 -0.19 -19.89
N PHE A 443 -3.87 0.58 -19.65
CA PHE A 443 -3.78 1.94 -20.17
C PHE A 443 -3.16 1.92 -21.57
N VAL A 444 -3.92 2.37 -22.56
CA VAL A 444 -3.54 2.32 -23.98
C VAL A 444 -3.15 3.72 -24.45
N ASP A 445 -1.86 3.98 -24.47
CA ASP A 445 -1.32 5.25 -24.95
C ASP A 445 -0.01 5.03 -25.74
N PRO A 446 0.22 5.74 -26.85
CA PRO A 446 1.48 5.64 -27.59
C PRO A 446 2.73 5.87 -26.73
N MET A 447 2.65 6.68 -25.67
CA MET A 447 3.79 6.98 -24.79
C MET A 447 4.21 5.77 -23.95
N THR A 448 3.28 4.86 -23.61
CA THR A 448 3.59 3.70 -22.74
C THR A 448 4.14 2.49 -23.50
N LYS A 449 4.09 2.44 -24.83
CA LYS A 449 4.50 1.30 -25.66
C LYS A 449 5.86 0.68 -25.33
N LYS A 450 6.80 1.48 -24.81
CA LYS A 450 8.12 0.99 -24.40
C LYS A 450 8.09 0.49 -22.96
N ALA A 451 7.36 1.16 -22.09
CA ALA A 451 7.13 0.73 -20.72
C ALA A 451 6.40 -0.60 -20.68
N ASP A 452 5.42 -0.81 -21.56
CA ASP A 452 4.65 -2.06 -21.67
C ASP A 452 5.48 -3.31 -21.98
N LYS A 453 6.72 -3.12 -22.43
CA LYS A 453 7.67 -4.20 -22.74
C LYS A 453 8.73 -4.41 -21.66
N LEU A 454 8.66 -3.66 -20.59
CA LEU A 454 9.57 -3.84 -19.46
C LEU A 454 9.10 -5.04 -18.63
N ASP A 455 10.07 -5.86 -18.26
CA ASP A 455 9.91 -6.88 -17.26
C ASP A 455 10.47 -6.32 -15.95
N LEU A 456 9.60 -6.14 -14.95
CA LEU A 456 9.95 -5.60 -13.65
C LEU A 456 10.38 -6.70 -12.67
N GLY A 457 10.15 -7.97 -13.04
CA GLY A 457 10.52 -9.13 -12.22
C GLY A 457 9.79 -9.11 -10.88
N GLU A 458 10.53 -8.92 -9.77
CA GLU A 458 9.95 -8.71 -8.44
C GLU A 458 9.67 -7.22 -8.21
N LEU A 459 8.44 -6.90 -7.81
CA LEU A 459 8.03 -5.53 -7.50
C LEU A 459 7.19 -5.52 -6.21
N ASN A 460 7.72 -4.84 -5.21
CA ASN A 460 7.00 -4.34 -4.04
C ASN A 460 6.92 -2.83 -4.20
N VAL A 461 5.73 -2.27 -4.26
CA VAL A 461 5.55 -0.88 -4.71
C VAL A 461 6.20 0.13 -3.77
N GLN A 462 6.15 -0.10 -2.45
CA GLN A 462 6.86 0.72 -1.47
C GLN A 462 8.38 0.48 -1.47
N SER A 463 8.89 -0.45 -2.30
CA SER A 463 10.32 -0.72 -2.52
C SER A 463 10.67 -0.43 -3.97
N GLN A 464 10.66 0.86 -4.34
CA GLN A 464 10.77 1.27 -5.74
C GLN A 464 12.06 0.79 -6.38
N PRO A 465 11.98 0.08 -7.51
CA PRO A 465 13.16 -0.35 -8.25
C PRO A 465 13.81 0.85 -8.97
N ARG A 466 15.06 0.68 -9.38
CA ARG A 466 15.60 1.57 -10.40
C ARG A 466 14.96 1.24 -11.74
N TYR A 467 14.01 2.05 -12.17
CA TYR A 467 13.37 1.87 -13.46
C TYR A 467 14.37 2.01 -14.61
N LYS A 468 14.46 0.98 -15.47
CA LYS A 468 15.27 1.00 -16.69
C LYS A 468 14.45 1.63 -17.81
N VAL A 469 14.22 2.92 -17.72
CA VAL A 469 13.46 3.66 -18.74
C VAL A 469 14.25 3.67 -20.06
N ARG A 470 13.65 3.22 -21.16
CA ARG A 470 14.27 3.11 -22.49
C ARG A 470 13.68 4.10 -23.48
#